data_b0182425101a30b0fc3e7f298e0f6d51
#
_entry.id   b0182425101a30b0fc3e7f298e0f6d51
#
_cell.length_a   1.000
_cell.length_b   1.000
_cell.length_c   1.000
_cell.angle_alpha   90.00
_cell.angle_beta   90.00
_cell.angle_gamma   90.00
#
_symmetry.space_group_name_H-M   'P 1'
#
loop_
_entity.id
_entity.type
_entity.pdbx_description
1 polymer ?
#
loop_
_entity_poly.entity_id
_entity_poly.type
_entity_poly.pdbx_seq_one_letter_code
_entity_poly.pdbx_strand_id
1 'polypeptide(L)'
;MTAADRDTLRIFSGSGGKELAESMAQHLNLRVSSGSADRFPDGEVIVRVQEDVRGRDCFVVQSTCEPVNDRLVELLVWIDCLRRASARRITAVIPYFGYARQDLSLIHI
;
A
#
# COMPACT_ATOMS: atom_id res chain seq x y z
N MET A 1 10.60 15.98 -12.18
CA MET A 1 10.59 14.51 -12.36
C MET A 1 10.57 14.19 -13.85
N THR A 2 11.51 13.37 -14.30
CA THR A 2 11.62 12.99 -15.73
C THR A 2 10.68 11.82 -16.05
N ALA A 3 10.54 11.52 -17.34
CA ALA A 3 9.79 10.36 -17.77
C ALA A 3 10.40 9.05 -17.25
N ALA A 4 11.74 8.98 -17.18
CA ALA A 4 12.43 7.83 -16.63
C ALA A 4 12.14 7.64 -15.14
N ASP A 5 12.11 8.73 -14.37
CA ASP A 5 11.76 8.67 -12.95
C ASP A 5 10.33 8.16 -12.76
N ARG A 6 9.39 8.64 -13.58
CA ARG A 6 8.01 8.18 -13.52
C ARG A 6 7.88 6.71 -13.85
N ASP A 7 8.69 6.21 -14.78
CA ASP A 7 8.65 4.80 -15.17
C ASP A 7 9.13 3.88 -14.04
N THR A 8 9.96 4.38 -13.12
CA THR A 8 10.46 3.58 -11.99
C THR A 8 9.50 3.54 -10.80
N LEU A 9 8.44 4.34 -10.83
CA LEU A 9 7.49 4.45 -9.72
C LEU A 9 6.20 3.70 -9.98
N ARG A 10 5.69 3.05 -8.95
CA ARG A 10 4.36 2.42 -8.96
C ARG A 10 3.64 2.81 -7.69
N ILE A 11 2.38 3.19 -7.81
CA ILE A 11 1.55 3.59 -6.68
C ILE A 11 0.34 2.66 -6.63
N PHE A 12 0.27 1.85 -5.59
CA PHE A 12 -0.85 0.95 -5.37
C PHE A 12 -1.75 1.48 -4.27
N SER A 13 -3.03 1.27 -4.44
CA SER A 13 -4.03 1.69 -3.48
C SER A 13 -4.56 0.46 -2.74
N GLY A 14 -4.39 0.42 -1.43
CA GLY A 14 -5.13 -0.50 -0.59
C GLY A 14 -6.59 -0.06 -0.48
N SER A 15 -7.41 -0.89 0.12
CA SER A 15 -8.85 -0.61 0.26
C SER A 15 -9.14 0.66 1.08
N GLY A 16 -8.22 1.04 1.95
CA GLY A 16 -8.34 2.25 2.79
C GLY A 16 -7.53 3.43 2.30
N GLY A 17 -7.02 3.42 1.08
CA GLY A 17 -6.13 4.47 0.60
C GLY A 17 -6.47 5.05 -0.77
N LYS A 18 -7.63 4.74 -1.31
CA LYS A 18 -7.96 5.05 -2.70
C LYS A 18 -7.87 6.54 -3.03
N GLU A 19 -8.50 7.38 -2.24
CA GLU A 19 -8.52 8.82 -2.52
C GLU A 19 -7.13 9.43 -2.47
N LEU A 20 -6.35 9.09 -1.44
CA LEU A 20 -5.00 9.61 -1.31
C LEU A 20 -4.09 9.08 -2.42
N ALA A 21 -4.21 7.81 -2.77
CA ALA A 21 -3.41 7.22 -3.85
C ALA A 21 -3.69 7.93 -5.18
N GLU A 22 -4.94 8.19 -5.48
CA GLU A 22 -5.33 8.91 -6.69
C GLU A 22 -4.79 10.34 -6.69
N SER A 23 -4.87 11.04 -5.57
CA SER A 23 -4.35 12.39 -5.42
C SER A 23 -2.82 12.42 -5.60
N MET A 24 -2.11 11.50 -4.99
CA MET A 24 -0.66 11.38 -5.15
C MET A 24 -0.27 11.13 -6.60
N ALA A 25 -0.94 10.19 -7.23
CA ALA A 25 -0.67 9.85 -8.63
C ALA A 25 -0.90 11.04 -9.54
N GLN A 26 -1.99 11.77 -9.33
CA GLN A 26 -2.31 12.95 -10.12
C GLN A 26 -1.23 14.02 -10.00
N HIS A 27 -0.74 14.29 -8.80
CA HIS A 27 0.33 15.26 -8.57
C HIS A 27 1.64 14.88 -9.25
N LEU A 28 1.88 13.60 -9.43
CA LEU A 28 3.10 13.08 -10.05
C LEU A 28 2.94 12.78 -11.54
N ASN A 29 1.80 13.13 -12.13
CA ASN A 29 1.47 12.77 -13.52
C ASN A 29 1.54 11.26 -13.76
N LEU A 30 1.10 10.49 -12.77
CA LEU A 30 0.99 9.05 -12.85
C LEU A 30 -0.47 8.66 -12.74
N ARG A 31 -0.77 7.42 -13.07
CA ARG A 31 -2.04 6.81 -12.70
C ARG A 31 -1.80 5.80 -11.58
N VAL A 32 -2.83 5.49 -10.82
CA VAL A 32 -2.75 4.42 -9.83
C VAL A 32 -2.49 3.11 -10.55
N SER A 33 -1.52 2.36 -10.06
CA SER A 33 -1.09 1.12 -10.68
C SER A 33 -2.15 0.03 -10.55
N SER A 34 -2.17 -0.89 -11.51
CA SER A 34 -3.17 -1.96 -11.55
C SER A 34 -2.87 -3.02 -10.51
N GLY A 35 -3.77 -3.16 -9.58
CA GLY A 35 -3.72 -4.15 -8.51
C GLY A 35 -5.02 -4.11 -7.75
N SER A 36 -5.31 -5.17 -7.03
CA SER A 36 -6.55 -5.27 -6.26
C SER A 36 -6.35 -6.06 -5.00
N ALA A 37 -7.19 -5.76 -4.01
CA ALA A 37 -7.29 -6.54 -2.79
C ALA A 37 -8.72 -7.01 -2.64
N ASP A 38 -8.90 -8.31 -2.52
CA ASP A 38 -10.20 -8.94 -2.35
C ASP A 38 -10.14 -9.89 -1.17
N ARG A 39 -11.26 -10.54 -0.89
CA ARG A 39 -11.34 -11.52 0.18
C ARG A 39 -11.92 -12.81 -0.34
N PHE A 40 -11.37 -13.93 0.14
CA PHE A 40 -12.01 -15.22 -0.02
C PHE A 40 -13.24 -15.28 0.88
N PRO A 41 -14.18 -16.24 0.62
CA PRO A 41 -15.38 -16.37 1.46
C PRO A 41 -15.11 -16.56 2.95
N ASP A 42 -13.96 -17.11 3.31
CA ASP A 42 -13.55 -17.29 4.71
C ASP A 42 -12.96 -16.01 5.35
N GLY A 43 -12.84 -14.95 4.58
CA GLY A 43 -12.29 -13.67 5.06
C GLY A 43 -10.81 -13.46 4.80
N GLU A 44 -10.10 -14.44 4.28
CA GLU A 44 -8.70 -14.29 3.94
C GLU A 44 -8.51 -13.25 2.83
N VAL A 45 -7.49 -12.41 2.99
CA VAL A 45 -7.17 -11.36 2.03
C VAL A 45 -6.36 -11.94 0.87
N ILE A 46 -6.73 -11.59 -0.34
CA ILE A 46 -5.92 -11.87 -1.52
C ILE A 46 -5.58 -10.56 -2.23
N VAL A 47 -4.31 -10.37 -2.53
CA VAL A 47 -3.82 -9.20 -3.26
C VAL A 47 -3.27 -9.68 -4.60
N ARG A 48 -3.66 -8.98 -5.67
CA ARG A 48 -3.15 -9.24 -7.01
C ARG A 48 -2.49 -8.00 -7.56
N VAL A 49 -1.27 -8.14 -8.02
CA VAL A 49 -0.52 -7.08 -8.69
C VAL A 49 -0.51 -7.41 -10.17
N GLN A 50 -1.03 -6.49 -10.97
CA GLN A 50 -1.25 -6.69 -12.41
C GLN A 50 -0.36 -5.81 -13.27
N GLU A 51 0.75 -5.33 -12.70
CA GLU A 51 1.77 -4.57 -13.42
C GLU A 51 3.14 -5.14 -13.10
N ASP A 52 4.08 -4.88 -13.98
CA ASP A 52 5.48 -5.22 -13.73
C ASP A 52 6.02 -4.27 -12.66
N VAL A 53 6.46 -4.85 -11.55
CA VAL A 53 7.04 -4.10 -10.44
C VAL A 53 8.52 -4.44 -10.21
N ARG A 54 9.06 -5.33 -11.02
CA ARG A 54 10.45 -5.76 -10.87
C ARG A 54 11.40 -4.58 -11.03
N GLY A 55 12.24 -4.36 -10.03
CA GLY A 55 13.17 -3.24 -10.03
C GLY A 55 12.53 -1.87 -9.88
N ARG A 56 11.25 -1.80 -9.56
CA ARG A 56 10.52 -0.54 -9.38
C ARG A 56 10.43 -0.14 -7.93
N ASP A 57 10.31 1.16 -7.69
CA ASP A 57 9.99 1.70 -6.37
C ASP A 57 8.46 1.73 -6.23
N CYS A 58 7.95 0.94 -5.29
CA CYS A 58 6.51 0.77 -5.12
C CYS A 58 6.03 1.44 -3.84
N PHE A 59 4.95 2.20 -3.97
CA PHE A 59 4.27 2.83 -2.85
C PHE A 59 2.92 2.15 -2.68
N VAL A 60 2.61 1.75 -1.45
CA VAL A 60 1.29 1.21 -1.11
C VAL A 60 0.63 2.18 -0.15
N VAL A 61 -0.48 2.76 -0.57
CA VAL A 61 -1.24 3.72 0.23
C VAL A 61 -2.36 2.99 0.92
N GLN A 62 -2.28 2.89 2.24
CA GLN A 62 -3.29 2.17 3.03
C GLN A 62 -3.40 2.77 4.42
N SER A 63 -4.56 3.32 4.71
CA SER A 63 -4.90 3.72 6.08
C SER A 63 -5.31 2.48 6.87
N THR A 64 -4.77 2.32 8.07
CA THR A 64 -5.17 1.23 8.97
C THR A 64 -6.25 1.68 9.94
N CYS A 65 -7.20 2.46 9.42
CA CYS A 65 -8.41 2.83 10.13
C CYS A 65 -9.35 1.62 10.28
N GLU A 66 -10.50 1.86 10.87
CA GLU A 66 -11.49 0.80 11.10
C GLU A 66 -11.98 0.17 9.78
N PRO A 67 -12.04 -1.16 9.69
CA PRO A 67 -11.62 -2.17 10.67
C PRO A 67 -10.10 -2.34 10.69
N VAL A 68 -9.50 -2.07 11.86
CA VAL A 68 -8.05 -1.89 11.99
C VAL A 68 -7.26 -3.14 11.61
N ASN A 69 -7.64 -4.29 12.18
CA ASN A 69 -6.89 -5.53 11.94
C ASN A 69 -6.98 -5.95 10.48
N ASP A 70 -8.14 -5.82 9.87
CA ASP A 70 -8.32 -6.16 8.46
C ASP A 70 -7.46 -5.29 7.56
N ARG A 71 -7.43 -3.98 7.84
CA ARG A 71 -6.63 -3.03 7.05
C ARG A 71 -5.14 -3.27 7.23
N LEU A 72 -4.72 -3.56 8.45
CA LEU A 72 -3.31 -3.86 8.73
C LEU A 72 -2.86 -5.14 8.04
N VAL A 73 -3.64 -6.21 8.14
CA VAL A 73 -3.32 -7.48 7.48
C VAL A 73 -3.28 -7.31 5.97
N GLU A 74 -4.22 -6.58 5.41
CA GLU A 74 -4.21 -6.28 3.97
C GLU A 74 -2.90 -5.58 3.57
N LEU A 75 -2.46 -4.59 4.35
CA LEU A 75 -1.21 -3.89 4.06
C LEU A 75 -0.02 -4.85 4.06
N LEU A 76 0.05 -5.74 5.05
CA LEU A 76 1.13 -6.73 5.11
C LEU A 76 1.11 -7.67 3.90
N VAL A 77 -0.07 -8.06 3.44
CA VAL A 77 -0.21 -8.90 2.25
C VAL A 77 0.23 -8.17 0.99
N TRP A 78 -0.10 -6.87 0.87
CA TRP A 78 0.42 -6.03 -0.22
C TRP A 78 1.94 -6.02 -0.24
N ILE A 79 2.56 -5.77 0.90
CA ILE A 79 4.02 -5.70 1.03
C ILE A 79 4.65 -7.04 0.64
N ASP A 80 4.09 -8.14 1.13
CA ASP A 80 4.59 -9.47 0.81
C ASP A 80 4.48 -9.77 -0.69
N CYS A 81 3.34 -9.43 -1.29
CA CYS A 81 3.11 -9.64 -2.71
C CYS A 81 4.13 -8.88 -3.57
N LEU A 82 4.36 -7.60 -3.26
CA LEU A 82 5.32 -6.77 -4.00
C LEU A 82 6.75 -7.25 -3.80
N ARG A 83 7.09 -7.71 -2.61
CA ARG A 83 8.40 -8.25 -2.31
C ARG A 83 8.67 -9.51 -3.13
N ARG A 84 7.70 -10.41 -3.20
CA ARG A 84 7.83 -11.64 -4.01
C ARG A 84 7.91 -11.33 -5.50
N ALA A 85 7.30 -10.25 -5.94
CA ALA A 85 7.35 -9.79 -7.33
C ALA A 85 8.64 -9.04 -7.65
N SER A 86 9.59 -8.98 -6.73
CA SER A 86 10.92 -8.38 -6.88
C SER A 86 10.91 -6.87 -7.04
N ALA A 87 9.99 -6.19 -6.36
CA ALA A 87 10.05 -4.74 -6.25
C ALA A 87 11.39 -4.31 -5.64
N ARG A 88 11.96 -3.24 -6.17
CA ARG A 88 13.24 -2.73 -5.68
C ARG A 88 13.12 -2.14 -4.28
N ARG A 89 12.06 -1.38 -4.06
CA ARG A 89 11.79 -0.72 -2.78
C ARG A 89 10.29 -0.68 -2.57
N ILE A 90 9.87 -0.86 -1.34
CA ILE A 90 8.45 -0.82 -0.98
C ILE A 90 8.30 0.17 0.16
N THR A 91 7.44 1.17 -0.05
CA THR A 91 7.15 2.19 0.94
C THR A 91 5.66 2.15 1.25
N ALA A 92 5.32 1.97 2.52
CA ALA A 92 3.94 2.05 2.98
C ALA A 92 3.63 3.51 3.34
N VAL A 93 2.57 4.05 2.76
CA VAL A 93 2.06 5.38 3.08
C VAL A 93 0.80 5.18 3.91
N ILE A 94 0.88 5.47 5.20
CA ILE A 94 -0.16 5.14 6.16
C ILE A 94 -0.70 6.45 6.78
N PRO A 95 -1.75 7.05 6.19
CA PRO A 95 -2.29 8.32 6.71
C PRO A 95 -2.80 8.22 8.13
N TYR A 96 -3.32 7.07 8.52
CA TYR A 96 -3.72 6.78 9.88
C TYR A 96 -3.22 5.39 10.26
N PHE A 97 -2.45 5.33 11.35
CA PHE A 97 -1.91 4.09 11.87
C PHE A 97 -2.66 3.68 13.14
N GLY A 98 -3.47 2.64 13.02
CA GLY A 98 -4.41 2.23 14.07
C GLY A 98 -3.78 1.79 15.38
N TYR A 99 -2.54 1.34 15.36
CA TYR A 99 -1.84 0.86 16.55
C TYR A 99 -0.91 1.89 17.19
N ALA A 100 -0.94 3.13 16.74
CA ALA A 100 -0.05 4.19 17.25
C ALA A 100 -0.22 4.43 18.75
N ARG A 101 -1.39 4.14 19.29
CA ARG A 101 -1.66 4.28 20.74
C ARG A 101 -0.80 3.39 21.61
N GLN A 102 -0.24 2.32 21.07
CA GLN A 102 0.63 1.42 21.81
C GLN A 102 1.90 2.13 22.28
N ASP A 103 2.41 3.05 21.48
CA ASP A 103 3.57 3.86 21.86
C ASP A 103 3.28 4.69 23.09
N LEU A 104 2.09 5.27 23.17
CA LEU A 104 1.66 6.06 24.34
C LEU A 104 1.54 5.18 25.58
N SER A 105 1.05 3.95 25.43
CA SER A 105 0.94 3.00 26.54
C SER A 105 2.30 2.64 27.11
N LEU A 106 3.29 2.48 26.28
CA LEU A 106 4.65 2.16 26.68
C LEU A 106 5.32 3.30 27.44
N ILE A 107 4.97 4.54 27.10
CA ILE A 107 5.53 5.73 27.77
C ILE A 107 5.03 5.85 29.21
N HIS A 108 3.86 5.34 29.51
CA HIS A 108 3.23 5.46 30.81
C HIS A 108 3.52 4.31 31.77
N ILE A 109 4.27 3.35 31.36
CA ILE A 109 4.73 2.25 32.18
C ILE A 109 5.97 2.71 32.97
#